data_a28a9ba3c4506d249ae56a785e0dea34
#
_entry.id   a28a9ba3c4506d249ae56a785e0dea34
#
_cell.length_a   1.000
_cell.length_b   1.000
_cell.length_c   1.000
_cell.angle_alpha   90.00
_cell.angle_beta   90.00
_cell.angle_gamma   90.00
#
_symmetry.space_group_name_H-M   'P 1'
#
loop_
_entity.id
_entity.type
_entity.pdbx_description
1 polymer ?
#
loop_
_entity_poly.entity_id
_entity_poly.type
_entity_poly.pdbx_seq_one_letter_code
_entity_poly.pdbx_strand_id
1 'polypeptide(L)'
;VIVHDPFAAVPSDLRQVSFDEALSTADVVFPLVASTTETEGLIDADAISMMRAGSILVNVSRGEIVDEAAVADALDRGHLQAFACDVGTAPDQRPDPLLAARPDVIATPHLGGLTPENADAQARSSVEQVAAILAGHTPPRLANPEHDARLRAWWAER
;
A
#
# COMPACT_ATOMS: atom_id res chain seq x y z
N VAL A 1 -10.82 -10.53 -11.37
CA VAL A 1 -10.36 -9.68 -10.26
C VAL A 1 -11.59 -9.14 -9.54
N ILE A 2 -11.55 -9.19 -8.21
CA ILE A 2 -12.54 -8.54 -7.33
C ILE A 2 -11.83 -7.44 -6.53
N VAL A 3 -12.57 -6.41 -6.16
CA VAL A 3 -12.02 -5.24 -5.44
C VAL A 3 -12.94 -4.90 -4.28
N HIS A 4 -12.37 -4.64 -3.13
CA HIS A 4 -13.02 -3.98 -2.03
C HIS A 4 -12.48 -2.54 -1.91
N ASP A 5 -13.35 -1.55 -1.98
CA ASP A 5 -13.05 -0.16 -1.65
C ASP A 5 -14.31 0.44 -1.00
N PRO A 6 -14.24 0.88 0.27
CA PRO A 6 -15.42 1.41 0.96
C PRO A 6 -15.77 2.86 0.55
N PHE A 7 -14.90 3.55 -0.18
CA PHE A 7 -15.03 4.97 -0.48
C PHE A 7 -15.22 5.27 -1.96
N ALA A 8 -14.60 4.48 -2.84
CA ALA A 8 -14.63 4.73 -4.27
C ALA A 8 -15.43 3.66 -5.02
N ALA A 9 -16.13 4.08 -6.07
CA ALA A 9 -16.67 3.16 -7.05
C ALA A 9 -15.53 2.61 -7.92
N VAL A 10 -15.48 1.29 -8.09
CA VAL A 10 -14.50 0.65 -8.96
C VAL A 10 -14.91 0.75 -10.45
N PRO A 11 -13.97 0.68 -11.41
CA PRO A 11 -14.27 0.57 -12.82
C PRO A 11 -15.28 -0.55 -13.11
N SER A 12 -16.15 -0.32 -14.10
CA SER A 12 -17.28 -1.22 -14.41
C SER A 12 -16.89 -2.62 -14.93
N ASP A 13 -15.64 -2.80 -15.32
CA ASP A 13 -15.04 -4.07 -15.71
C ASP A 13 -14.51 -4.89 -14.53
N LEU A 14 -14.53 -4.31 -13.32
CA LEU A 14 -14.18 -4.98 -12.09
C LEU A 14 -15.42 -5.20 -11.21
N ARG A 15 -15.39 -6.27 -10.42
CA ARG A 15 -16.45 -6.57 -9.48
C ARG A 15 -16.11 -6.01 -8.10
N GLN A 16 -16.90 -5.05 -7.62
CA GLN A 16 -16.81 -4.54 -6.25
C GLN A 16 -17.55 -5.49 -5.29
N VAL A 17 -16.90 -5.81 -4.17
CA VAL A 17 -17.41 -6.74 -3.15
C VAL A 17 -17.21 -6.18 -1.75
N SER A 18 -17.78 -6.81 -0.74
CA SER A 18 -17.48 -6.53 0.67
C SER A 18 -16.05 -6.98 1.02
N PHE A 19 -15.54 -6.49 2.15
CA PHE A 19 -14.23 -6.91 2.69
C PHE A 19 -14.20 -8.42 2.95
N ASP A 20 -15.21 -8.93 3.65
CA ASP A 20 -15.32 -10.36 3.98
C ASP A 20 -15.42 -11.23 2.72
N GLU A 21 -16.17 -10.78 1.72
CA GLU A 21 -16.27 -11.51 0.44
C GLU A 21 -14.92 -11.50 -0.30
N ALA A 22 -14.19 -10.38 -0.27
CA ALA A 22 -12.86 -10.30 -0.87
C ALA A 22 -11.91 -11.32 -0.22
N LEU A 23 -11.85 -11.36 1.11
CA LEU A 23 -10.99 -12.29 1.85
C LEU A 23 -11.40 -13.74 1.63
N SER A 24 -12.69 -14.06 1.76
CA SER A 24 -13.18 -15.44 1.74
C SER A 24 -13.19 -16.08 0.36
N THR A 25 -13.09 -15.32 -0.71
CA THR A 25 -13.19 -15.84 -2.08
C THR A 25 -11.91 -15.72 -2.90
N ALA A 26 -10.98 -14.84 -2.52
CA ALA A 26 -9.75 -14.64 -3.27
C ALA A 26 -8.72 -15.75 -3.05
N ASP A 27 -8.02 -16.13 -4.12
CA ASP A 27 -6.85 -17.01 -4.06
C ASP A 27 -5.57 -16.23 -3.69
N VAL A 28 -5.54 -14.95 -4.04
CA VAL A 28 -4.44 -14.03 -3.72
C VAL A 28 -5.02 -12.70 -3.26
N VAL A 29 -4.59 -12.22 -2.10
CA VAL A 29 -5.05 -10.97 -1.50
C VAL A 29 -3.92 -9.93 -1.52
N PHE A 30 -4.26 -8.73 -2.01
CA PHE A 30 -3.36 -7.55 -2.03
C PHE A 30 -4.01 -6.41 -1.24
N PRO A 31 -3.58 -6.12 -0.01
CA PRO A 31 -3.97 -4.88 0.67
C PRO A 31 -3.21 -3.71 0.01
N LEU A 32 -3.92 -2.88 -0.78
CA LEU A 32 -3.37 -1.73 -1.50
C LEU A 32 -3.93 -0.41 -0.93
N VAL A 33 -4.02 -0.33 0.39
CA VAL A 33 -4.55 0.82 1.11
C VAL A 33 -3.44 1.70 1.68
N ALA A 34 -3.74 2.98 1.94
CA ALA A 34 -2.83 3.85 2.67
C ALA A 34 -2.78 3.42 4.16
N SER A 35 -1.65 3.60 4.81
CA SER A 35 -1.53 3.43 6.27
C SER A 35 -2.16 4.63 6.96
N THR A 36 -3.21 4.38 7.72
CA THR A 36 -3.94 5.33 8.56
C THR A 36 -4.32 4.65 9.88
N THR A 37 -4.87 5.39 10.84
CA THR A 37 -5.39 4.81 12.08
C THR A 37 -6.52 3.80 11.87
N GLU A 38 -7.25 3.91 10.75
CA GLU A 38 -8.34 3.00 10.40
C GLU A 38 -7.87 1.74 9.68
N THR A 39 -6.68 1.78 9.07
CA THR A 39 -6.13 0.66 8.29
C THR A 39 -4.94 -0.04 8.96
N GLU A 40 -4.48 0.48 10.08
CA GLU A 40 -3.50 -0.18 10.93
C GLU A 40 -4.07 -1.52 11.44
N GLY A 41 -3.35 -2.62 11.20
CA GLY A 41 -3.80 -3.97 11.55
C GLY A 41 -5.04 -4.44 10.78
N LEU A 42 -5.35 -3.85 9.62
CA LEU A 42 -6.51 -4.24 8.81
C LEU A 42 -6.51 -5.74 8.44
N ILE A 43 -5.33 -6.30 8.22
CA ILE A 43 -5.14 -7.73 7.97
C ILE A 43 -4.54 -8.37 9.24
N ASP A 44 -5.37 -8.51 10.23
CA ASP A 44 -5.10 -9.16 11.51
C ASP A 44 -5.37 -10.67 11.47
N ALA A 45 -5.30 -11.33 12.62
CA ALA A 45 -5.53 -12.77 12.76
C ALA A 45 -6.96 -13.18 12.33
N ASP A 46 -7.96 -12.35 12.61
CA ASP A 46 -9.34 -12.60 12.23
C ASP A 46 -9.52 -12.47 10.71
N ALA A 47 -8.99 -11.41 10.11
CA ALA A 47 -8.98 -11.21 8.66
C ALA A 47 -8.26 -12.37 7.95
N ILE A 48 -7.09 -12.78 8.44
CA ILE A 48 -6.35 -13.93 7.89
C ILE A 48 -7.16 -15.22 8.02
N SER A 49 -7.85 -15.44 9.14
CA SER A 49 -8.68 -16.62 9.33
C SER A 49 -9.88 -16.72 8.36
N MET A 50 -10.37 -15.58 7.88
CA MET A 50 -11.42 -15.53 6.85
C MET A 50 -10.90 -15.83 5.45
N MET A 51 -9.59 -15.70 5.20
CA MET A 51 -9.01 -16.01 3.89
C MET A 51 -9.17 -17.50 3.56
N ARG A 52 -9.20 -17.80 2.28
CA ARG A 52 -9.28 -19.21 1.83
C ARG A 52 -8.06 -19.99 2.29
N ALA A 53 -8.27 -21.21 2.78
CA ALA A 53 -7.15 -22.12 3.06
C ALA A 53 -6.31 -22.34 1.78
N GLY A 54 -5.00 -22.19 1.90
CA GLY A 54 -4.06 -22.27 0.78
C GLY A 54 -3.97 -21.00 -0.08
N SER A 55 -4.57 -19.89 0.35
CA SER A 55 -4.41 -18.59 -0.32
C SER A 55 -3.04 -17.97 -0.06
N ILE A 56 -2.73 -16.93 -0.84
CA ILE A 56 -1.49 -16.16 -0.76
C ILE A 56 -1.82 -14.73 -0.34
N LEU A 57 -1.05 -14.17 0.59
CA LEU A 57 -1.11 -12.76 0.95
C LEU A 57 0.10 -12.02 0.36
N VAL A 58 -0.12 -10.84 -0.23
CA VAL A 58 0.94 -10.02 -0.84
C VAL A 58 0.86 -8.59 -0.31
N ASN A 59 1.81 -8.18 0.54
CA ASN A 59 1.87 -6.81 1.06
C ASN A 59 2.98 -5.99 0.38
N VAL A 60 2.59 -5.11 -0.51
CA VAL A 60 3.46 -4.12 -1.17
C VAL A 60 3.04 -2.68 -0.85
N SER A 61 2.24 -2.50 0.18
CA SER A 61 1.67 -1.24 0.62
C SER A 61 2.46 -0.66 1.80
N ARG A 62 2.09 -1.03 3.04
CA ARG A 62 2.79 -0.62 4.28
C ARG A 62 2.78 -1.77 5.28
N GLY A 63 3.84 -1.87 6.10
CA GLY A 63 3.99 -2.93 7.08
C GLY A 63 2.87 -2.96 8.11
N GLU A 64 2.50 -1.81 8.62
CA GLU A 64 1.50 -1.63 9.69
C GLU A 64 0.09 -2.14 9.32
N ILE A 65 -0.18 -2.38 8.04
CA ILE A 65 -1.48 -2.89 7.57
C ILE A 65 -1.67 -4.36 7.90
N VAL A 66 -0.58 -5.12 8.01
CA VAL A 66 -0.59 -6.58 8.18
C VAL A 66 0.06 -6.95 9.52
N ASP A 67 -0.62 -7.77 10.30
CA ASP A 67 -0.03 -8.39 11.50
C ASP A 67 0.93 -9.53 11.08
N GLU A 68 2.23 -9.23 11.08
CA GLU A 68 3.28 -10.19 10.69
C GLU A 68 3.33 -11.41 11.61
N ALA A 69 2.94 -11.29 12.90
CA ALA A 69 2.87 -12.43 13.81
C ALA A 69 1.70 -13.36 13.45
N ALA A 70 0.55 -12.80 13.09
CA ALA A 70 -0.59 -13.56 12.62
C ALA A 70 -0.30 -14.25 11.28
N VAL A 71 0.45 -13.60 10.39
CA VAL A 71 0.93 -14.24 9.14
C VAL A 71 1.82 -15.44 9.44
N ALA A 72 2.82 -15.28 10.32
CA ALA A 72 3.73 -16.37 10.67
C ALA A 72 2.97 -17.59 11.22
N ASP A 73 2.01 -17.35 12.13
CA ASP A 73 1.17 -18.38 12.71
C ASP A 73 0.24 -19.06 11.65
N ALA A 74 -0.29 -18.30 10.71
CA ALA A 74 -1.10 -18.84 9.62
C ALA A 74 -0.29 -19.70 8.63
N LEU A 75 0.97 -19.32 8.36
CA LEU A 75 1.90 -20.13 7.58
C LEU A 75 2.26 -21.43 8.32
N ASP A 76 2.54 -21.36 9.62
CA ASP A 76 2.85 -22.53 10.46
C ASP A 76 1.71 -23.57 10.52
N ARG A 77 0.47 -23.10 10.50
CA ARG A 77 -0.73 -23.95 10.43
C ARG A 77 -1.07 -24.42 9.01
N GLY A 78 -0.35 -23.97 8.00
CA GLY A 78 -0.67 -24.25 6.60
C GLY A 78 -2.01 -23.65 6.13
N HIS A 79 -2.50 -22.62 6.83
CA HIS A 79 -3.71 -21.89 6.41
C HIS A 79 -3.39 -20.97 5.23
N LEU A 80 -2.29 -20.21 5.28
CA LEU A 80 -1.73 -19.55 4.13
C LEU A 80 -0.72 -20.47 3.42
N GLN A 81 -0.72 -20.46 2.10
CA GLN A 81 0.27 -21.16 1.29
C GLN A 81 1.58 -20.42 1.24
N ALA A 82 1.56 -19.08 1.14
CA ALA A 82 2.73 -18.24 1.06
C ALA A 82 2.39 -16.79 1.44
N PHE A 83 3.43 -16.06 1.81
CA PHE A 83 3.39 -14.62 1.98
C PHE A 83 4.45 -13.95 1.09
N ALA A 84 4.10 -12.83 0.46
CA ALA A 84 5.07 -12.00 -0.25
C ALA A 84 4.99 -10.57 0.28
N CYS A 85 6.15 -9.93 0.53
CA CYS A 85 6.18 -8.57 1.04
C CYS A 85 7.40 -7.80 0.57
N ASP A 86 7.20 -6.52 0.32
CA ASP A 86 8.28 -5.54 0.09
C ASP A 86 8.41 -4.58 1.29
N VAL A 87 7.48 -4.64 2.22
CA VAL A 87 7.35 -3.75 3.38
C VAL A 87 7.13 -4.56 4.65
N GLY A 88 7.46 -4.00 5.81
CA GLY A 88 7.24 -4.61 7.11
C GLY A 88 7.29 -3.59 8.23
N THR A 89 7.20 -4.09 9.48
CA THR A 89 7.10 -3.29 10.69
C THR A 89 8.45 -2.95 11.34
N ALA A 90 9.57 -3.40 10.77
CA ALA A 90 10.90 -3.01 11.25
C ALA A 90 11.11 -1.47 11.15
N PRO A 91 11.99 -0.87 11.98
CA PRO A 91 12.20 0.59 12.00
C PRO A 91 12.60 1.21 10.65
N ASP A 92 13.17 0.42 9.74
CA ASP A 92 13.52 0.80 8.37
C ASP A 92 12.43 0.43 7.35
N GLN A 93 11.24 0.06 7.84
CA GLN A 93 10.08 -0.37 7.05
C GLN A 93 10.32 -1.63 6.20
N ARG A 94 11.31 -2.43 6.55
CA ARG A 94 11.57 -3.73 5.93
C ARG A 94 10.79 -4.84 6.63
N PRO A 95 10.57 -5.97 5.96
CA PRO A 95 10.00 -7.16 6.58
C PRO A 95 10.83 -7.65 7.78
N ASP A 96 10.15 -8.23 8.79
CA ASP A 96 10.84 -8.87 9.91
C ASP A 96 11.84 -9.91 9.41
N PRO A 97 13.10 -9.91 9.88
CA PRO A 97 14.13 -10.83 9.39
C PRO A 97 13.81 -12.32 9.61
N LEU A 98 13.09 -12.68 10.69
CA LEU A 98 12.70 -14.07 10.95
C LEU A 98 11.60 -14.51 9.99
N LEU A 99 10.65 -13.62 9.72
CA LEU A 99 9.61 -13.86 8.71
C LEU A 99 10.22 -13.96 7.31
N ALA A 100 11.13 -13.04 6.96
CA ALA A 100 11.80 -13.01 5.67
C ALA A 100 12.71 -14.22 5.40
N ALA A 101 13.20 -14.90 6.43
CA ALA A 101 14.04 -16.09 6.30
C ALA A 101 13.25 -17.39 6.04
N ARG A 102 11.93 -17.35 6.06
CA ARG A 102 11.07 -18.53 5.87
C ARG A 102 11.06 -18.98 4.40
N PRO A 103 10.98 -20.29 4.14
CA PRO A 103 10.95 -20.83 2.76
C PRO A 103 9.61 -20.56 2.04
N ASP A 104 8.54 -20.25 2.79
CA ASP A 104 7.20 -19.93 2.32
C ASP A 104 6.95 -18.42 2.23
N VAL A 105 8.02 -17.59 2.40
CA VAL A 105 7.97 -16.13 2.32
C VAL A 105 8.90 -15.62 1.22
N ILE A 106 8.39 -14.71 0.39
CA ILE A 106 9.18 -13.90 -0.53
C ILE A 106 9.25 -12.49 0.02
N ALA A 107 10.43 -12.07 0.48
CA ALA A 107 10.63 -10.75 1.05
C ALA A 107 11.67 -9.96 0.27
N THR A 108 11.35 -8.69 -0.04
CA THR A 108 12.30 -7.72 -0.59
C THR A 108 12.45 -6.55 0.37
N PRO A 109 13.64 -5.91 0.43
CA PRO A 109 13.92 -4.92 1.46
C PRO A 109 13.44 -3.51 1.08
N HIS A 110 12.14 -3.35 0.82
CA HIS A 110 11.46 -2.10 0.46
C HIS A 110 12.02 -1.48 -0.82
N LEU A 111 12.09 -2.27 -1.90
CA LEU A 111 12.70 -1.88 -3.18
C LEU A 111 11.70 -1.40 -4.23
N GLY A 112 10.40 -1.59 -4.04
CA GLY A 112 9.38 -1.34 -5.07
C GLY A 112 9.40 0.07 -5.65
N GLY A 113 9.81 1.07 -4.85
CA GLY A 113 9.98 2.46 -5.29
C GLY A 113 11.38 2.84 -5.77
N LEU A 114 12.38 1.96 -5.72
CA LEU A 114 13.79 2.27 -5.88
C LEU A 114 14.37 1.84 -7.25
N THR A 115 13.55 1.84 -8.30
CA THR A 115 14.08 1.63 -9.65
C THR A 115 14.71 2.90 -10.20
N PRO A 116 15.76 2.82 -11.07
CA PRO A 116 16.36 4.00 -11.70
C PRO A 116 15.34 4.89 -12.42
N GLU A 117 14.38 4.28 -13.12
CA GLU A 117 13.33 4.99 -13.85
C GLU A 117 12.41 5.76 -12.90
N ASN A 118 12.05 5.16 -11.77
CA ASN A 118 11.20 5.81 -10.77
C ASN A 118 11.94 6.94 -10.05
N ALA A 119 13.22 6.76 -9.73
CA ALA A 119 14.05 7.81 -9.15
C ALA A 119 14.18 9.03 -10.08
N ASP A 120 14.41 8.80 -11.39
CA ASP A 120 14.45 9.87 -12.39
C ASP A 120 13.09 10.57 -12.52
N ALA A 121 11.99 9.81 -12.57
CA ALA A 121 10.64 10.35 -12.65
C ALA A 121 10.27 11.19 -11.43
N GLN A 122 10.63 10.75 -10.22
CA GLN A 122 10.41 11.52 -8.98
C GLN A 122 11.23 12.80 -8.97
N ALA A 123 12.50 12.74 -9.34
CA ALA A 123 13.38 13.92 -9.40
C ALA A 123 12.85 14.95 -10.40
N ARG A 124 12.47 14.54 -11.61
CA ARG A 124 11.88 15.43 -12.64
C ARG A 124 10.58 16.04 -12.14
N SER A 125 9.67 15.24 -11.59
CA SER A 125 8.40 15.73 -11.06
C SER A 125 8.61 16.77 -9.96
N SER A 126 9.57 16.57 -9.07
CA SER A 126 9.89 17.52 -8.00
C SER A 126 10.43 18.85 -8.56
N VAL A 127 11.34 18.77 -9.54
CA VAL A 127 11.89 19.97 -10.20
C VAL A 127 10.80 20.75 -10.95
N GLU A 128 9.92 20.06 -11.68
CA GLU A 128 8.81 20.69 -12.39
C GLU A 128 7.84 21.42 -11.43
N GLN A 129 7.52 20.81 -10.30
CA GLN A 129 6.66 21.43 -9.30
C GLN A 129 7.31 22.66 -8.66
N VAL A 130 8.59 22.57 -8.29
CA VAL A 130 9.34 23.72 -7.74
C VAL A 130 9.45 24.83 -8.77
N ALA A 131 9.75 24.53 -10.03
CA ALA A 131 9.83 25.52 -11.10
C ALA A 131 8.48 26.23 -11.32
N ALA A 132 7.37 25.51 -11.30
CA ALA A 132 6.04 26.12 -11.39
C ALA A 132 5.78 27.08 -10.23
N ILE A 133 6.08 26.67 -8.99
CA ILE A 133 5.93 27.52 -7.79
C ILE A 133 6.77 28.80 -7.90
N LEU A 134 8.03 28.67 -8.30
CA LEU A 134 8.92 29.83 -8.46
C LEU A 134 8.47 30.79 -9.58
N ALA A 135 7.80 30.26 -10.61
CA ALA A 135 7.21 31.05 -11.69
C ALA A 135 5.83 31.66 -11.35
N GLY A 136 5.33 31.47 -10.13
CA GLY A 136 4.00 31.94 -9.72
C GLY A 136 2.84 31.12 -10.30
N HIS A 137 3.10 29.89 -10.71
CA HIS A 137 2.09 28.98 -11.24
C HIS A 137 1.74 27.88 -10.25
N THR A 138 0.47 27.45 -10.25
CA THR A 138 0.03 26.27 -9.50
C THR A 138 0.82 25.05 -9.97
N PRO A 139 1.47 24.31 -9.05
CA PRO A 139 2.20 23.11 -9.43
C PRO A 139 1.27 22.02 -9.98
N PRO A 140 1.69 21.24 -10.97
CA PRO A 140 0.90 20.12 -11.47
C PRO A 140 0.69 19.08 -10.36
N ARG A 141 -0.48 18.46 -10.37
CA ARG A 141 -0.83 17.37 -9.41
C ARG A 141 -0.77 17.80 -7.93
N LEU A 142 -1.29 18.99 -7.64
CA LEU A 142 -1.45 19.47 -6.27
C LEU A 142 -2.31 18.48 -5.46
N ALA A 143 -1.77 17.98 -4.32
CA ALA A 143 -2.45 17.01 -3.48
C ALA A 143 -3.69 17.58 -2.76
N ASN A 144 -3.71 18.89 -2.56
CA ASN A 144 -4.77 19.63 -1.88
C ASN A 144 -5.22 20.82 -2.75
N PRO A 145 -5.93 20.56 -3.87
CA PRO A 145 -6.32 21.58 -4.86
C PRO A 145 -7.22 22.68 -4.27
N GLU A 146 -7.91 22.40 -3.19
CA GLU A 146 -8.72 23.40 -2.45
C GLU A 146 -7.89 24.52 -1.86
N HIS A 147 -6.58 24.34 -1.70
CA HIS A 147 -5.64 25.36 -1.21
C HIS A 147 -5.01 26.21 -2.32
N ASP A 148 -5.34 26.00 -3.59
CA ASP A 148 -4.78 26.78 -4.72
C ASP A 148 -5.01 28.29 -4.56
N ALA A 149 -6.17 28.70 -4.07
CA ALA A 149 -6.49 30.10 -3.81
C ALA A 149 -5.54 30.74 -2.77
N ARG A 150 -5.15 29.98 -1.74
CA ARG A 150 -4.20 30.41 -0.71
C ARG A 150 -2.79 30.58 -1.29
N LEU A 151 -2.39 29.66 -2.15
CA LEU A 151 -1.11 29.72 -2.84
C LEU A 151 -1.04 30.95 -3.76
N ARG A 152 -2.08 31.25 -4.53
CA ARG A 152 -2.18 32.45 -5.40
C ARG A 152 -2.14 33.75 -4.59
N ALA A 153 -2.82 33.81 -3.46
CA ALA A 153 -2.77 34.98 -2.58
C ALA A 153 -1.35 35.23 -2.06
N TRP A 154 -0.64 34.18 -1.66
CA TRP A 154 0.75 34.28 -1.20
C TRP A 154 1.70 34.84 -2.29
N TRP A 155 1.51 34.50 -3.57
CA TRP A 155 2.29 35.09 -4.66
C TRP A 155 1.95 36.56 -4.89
N ALA A 156 0.67 36.96 -4.75
CA ALA A 156 0.23 38.33 -4.97
C ALA A 156 0.80 39.33 -3.94
N GLU A 157 1.24 38.83 -2.79
CA GLU A 157 1.84 39.65 -1.71
C GLU A 157 3.35 39.81 -1.84
N ARG A 158 3.99 39.23 -2.86
CA ARG A 158 5.45 39.23 -3.08
C ARG A 158 5.84 39.81 -4.42
#